data_8f6ebc1aac1ccaf73f6d5e5ad3324a35
#
_entry.id   8f6ebc1aac1ccaf73f6d5e5ad3324a35
#
_cell.length_a   1.000
_cell.length_b   1.000
_cell.length_c   1.000
_cell.angle_alpha   90.00
_cell.angle_beta   90.00
_cell.angle_gamma   90.00
#
_symmetry.space_group_name_H-M   'P 1'
#
loop_
_entity.id
_entity.type
_entity.pdbx_description
1 polymer ?
#
loop_
_entity_poly.entity_id
_entity_poly.type
_entity_poly.pdbx_seq_one_letter_code
_entity_poly.pdbx_strand_id
1 'polypeptide(L)'
;MRFTSESTADGVSQQHFFIERSFIERSVLDALGGSADDVPGVLWTPEGAVGPRPLVLLGHGGGAQHKTTPRHLERARRYVTECGFAVAAIDAPGHGDRSATDDVERMRAPFAEARAAGRSIVPLIAEFNAAMARRVVPEWRATLDALSKLENVGAGPVGYRGVSMGSGIGIPLVAAEPRITAAVFGLVGEALAAIAAQITVPVEFVLQWDDELVPRDSGLALFDAFASADKTLHANPGLHGQTPEFEVDSEIRFFARHLTGPAD
;
A
#
# COMPACT_ATOMS: atom_id res chain seq x y z
N MET A 1 16.31 11.06 3.34
CA MET A 1 16.31 9.76 2.64
C MET A 1 17.73 9.43 2.21
N ARG A 2 18.15 8.18 2.35
CA ARG A 2 19.51 7.70 2.03
C ARG A 2 19.41 6.43 1.18
N PHE A 3 19.96 6.43 -0.02
CA PHE A 3 20.08 5.24 -0.87
C PHE A 3 21.20 4.32 -0.37
N THR A 4 21.05 3.01 -0.53
CA THR A 4 21.98 2.00 -0.03
C THR A 4 22.53 1.07 -1.11
N SER A 5 21.73 0.75 -2.09
CA SER A 5 22.11 -0.07 -3.24
C SER A 5 21.29 0.26 -4.46
N GLU A 6 21.85 0.00 -5.61
CA GLU A 6 21.19 0.14 -6.91
C GLU A 6 21.51 -1.08 -7.77
N SER A 7 20.54 -1.52 -8.53
CA SER A 7 20.69 -2.55 -9.55
C SER A 7 19.79 -2.21 -10.73
N THR A 8 20.19 -2.68 -11.92
CA THR A 8 19.41 -2.51 -13.13
C THR A 8 19.22 -3.85 -13.81
N ALA A 9 17.99 -4.17 -14.18
CA ALA A 9 17.64 -5.36 -14.93
C ALA A 9 16.39 -5.09 -15.78
N ASP A 10 16.38 -5.61 -16.99
CA ASP A 10 15.24 -5.55 -17.93
C ASP A 10 14.67 -4.14 -18.13
N GLY A 11 15.54 -3.12 -18.19
CA GLY A 11 15.16 -1.72 -18.37
C GLY A 11 14.58 -1.06 -17.12
N VAL A 12 14.70 -1.68 -15.95
CA VAL A 12 14.24 -1.16 -14.65
C VAL A 12 15.44 -0.92 -13.74
N SER A 13 15.61 0.31 -13.24
CA SER A 13 16.49 0.63 -12.12
C SER A 13 15.75 0.37 -10.82
N GLN A 14 16.36 -0.39 -9.91
CA GLN A 14 15.88 -0.64 -8.56
C GLN A 14 16.85 -0.06 -7.55
N GLN A 15 16.38 0.86 -6.72
CA GLN A 15 17.18 1.53 -5.70
C GLN A 15 16.58 1.27 -4.31
N HIS A 16 17.37 0.69 -3.42
CA HIS A 16 16.98 0.55 -2.02
C HIS A 16 17.33 1.82 -1.25
N PHE A 17 16.43 2.22 -0.35
CA PHE A 17 16.62 3.42 0.46
C PHE A 17 16.14 3.23 1.90
N PHE A 18 16.53 4.17 2.75
CA PHE A 18 15.97 4.36 4.09
C PHE A 18 15.42 5.78 4.22
N ILE A 19 14.22 5.90 4.81
CA ILE A 19 13.73 7.16 5.35
C ILE A 19 14.19 7.23 6.81
N GLU A 20 15.06 8.19 7.10
CA GLU A 20 15.55 8.40 8.46
C GLU A 20 14.42 8.89 9.37
N ARG A 21 14.39 8.37 10.57
CA ARG A 21 13.39 8.73 11.59
C ARG A 21 13.28 10.24 11.83
N SER A 22 14.37 10.99 11.69
CA SER A 22 14.39 12.45 11.84
C SER A 22 13.47 13.22 10.88
N PHE A 23 13.06 12.58 9.77
CA PHE A 23 12.11 13.14 8.80
C PHE A 23 10.64 12.86 9.14
N ILE A 24 10.37 11.97 10.10
CA ILE A 24 9.00 11.67 10.54
C ILE A 24 8.67 12.62 11.70
N GLU A 25 7.52 13.28 11.66
CA GLU A 25 7.11 14.25 12.68
C GLU A 25 7.25 13.69 14.10
N ARG A 26 8.02 14.37 14.95
CA ARG A 26 8.31 13.96 16.32
C ARG A 26 7.05 13.78 17.17
N SER A 27 6.05 14.64 16.98
CA SER A 27 4.74 14.56 17.64
C SER A 27 4.01 13.25 17.38
N VAL A 28 4.16 12.70 16.17
CA VAL A 28 3.58 11.40 15.77
C VAL A 28 4.36 10.25 16.39
N LEU A 29 5.70 10.34 16.40
CA LEU A 29 6.57 9.31 16.99
C LEU A 29 6.35 9.17 18.51
N ASP A 30 6.19 10.29 19.22
CA ASP A 30 5.98 10.30 20.67
C ASP A 30 4.59 9.73 21.04
N ALA A 31 3.56 10.02 20.25
CA ALA A 31 2.20 9.52 20.46
C ALA A 31 2.04 8.01 20.19
N LEU A 32 2.96 7.41 19.40
CA LEU A 32 2.84 6.02 18.93
C LEU A 32 3.77 5.04 19.65
N GLY A 33 4.53 5.47 20.67
CA GLY A 33 5.52 4.62 21.33
C GLY A 33 6.65 4.19 20.37
N GLY A 34 7.09 5.10 19.53
CA GLY A 34 7.80 5.00 18.29
C GLY A 34 8.78 3.83 18.12
N SER A 35 8.72 3.16 16.98
CA SER A 35 9.83 2.36 16.47
C SER A 35 11.07 3.26 16.33
N ALA A 36 12.21 2.79 16.82
CA ALA A 36 13.47 3.53 16.76
C ALA A 36 14.11 3.49 15.36
N ASP A 37 13.55 2.69 14.44
CA ASP A 37 14.23 2.29 13.22
C ASP A 37 13.89 3.19 12.03
N ASP A 38 14.88 3.40 11.17
CA ASP A 38 14.69 3.95 9.84
C ASP A 38 13.70 3.09 9.05
N VAL A 39 12.96 3.69 8.11
CA VAL A 39 11.98 2.96 7.29
C VAL A 39 12.65 2.47 6.01
N PRO A 40 12.86 1.15 5.83
CA PRO A 40 13.43 0.61 4.61
C PRO A 40 12.41 0.64 3.48
N GLY A 41 12.86 1.10 2.32
CA GLY A 41 12.06 1.18 1.11
C GLY A 41 12.83 0.77 -0.14
N VAL A 42 12.10 0.70 -1.23
CA VAL A 42 12.63 0.44 -2.57
C VAL A 42 11.90 1.35 -3.57
N LEU A 43 12.65 1.90 -4.50
CA LEU A 43 12.17 2.69 -5.62
C LEU A 43 12.54 1.99 -6.92
N TRP A 44 11.58 1.82 -7.80
CA TRP A 44 11.77 1.35 -9.17
C TRP A 44 11.44 2.46 -10.15
N THR A 45 12.30 2.66 -11.12
CA THR A 45 12.11 3.63 -12.22
C THR A 45 12.57 3.02 -13.53
N PRO A 46 12.12 3.54 -14.69
CA PRO A 46 12.74 3.18 -15.96
C PRO A 46 14.25 3.48 -15.91
N GLU A 47 15.06 2.61 -16.48
CA GLU A 47 16.50 2.82 -16.60
C GLU A 47 16.78 4.13 -17.36
N GLY A 48 17.73 4.94 -16.83
CA GLY A 48 18.08 6.23 -17.43
C GLY A 48 16.97 7.27 -17.42
N ALA A 49 15.94 7.07 -16.60
CA ALA A 49 14.82 7.98 -16.51
C ALA A 49 15.21 9.40 -16.09
N VAL A 50 14.80 10.40 -16.86
CA VAL A 50 14.95 11.82 -16.57
C VAL A 50 13.58 12.51 -16.50
N GLY A 51 13.48 13.52 -15.64
CA GLY A 51 12.28 14.33 -15.46
C GLY A 51 11.16 13.66 -14.66
N PRO A 52 10.16 14.44 -14.23
CA PRO A 52 9.05 14.01 -13.40
C PRO A 52 8.16 12.96 -14.09
N ARG A 53 7.57 12.09 -13.31
CA ARG A 53 6.66 11.04 -13.78
C ARG A 53 5.61 10.68 -12.74
N PRO A 54 4.50 10.04 -13.13
CA PRO A 54 3.57 9.48 -12.16
C PRO A 54 4.26 8.49 -11.23
N LEU A 55 3.86 8.49 -9.95
CA LEU A 55 4.38 7.62 -8.92
C LEU A 55 3.26 6.70 -8.40
N VAL A 56 3.50 5.39 -8.31
CA VAL A 56 2.61 4.46 -7.64
C VAL A 56 3.24 3.94 -6.35
N LEU A 57 2.54 4.13 -5.24
CA LEU A 57 2.93 3.59 -3.93
C LEU A 57 2.33 2.19 -3.77
N LEU A 58 3.16 1.17 -3.52
CA LEU A 58 2.74 -0.21 -3.30
C LEU A 58 2.75 -0.57 -1.82
N GLY A 59 1.56 -0.70 -1.23
CA GLY A 59 1.37 -1.22 0.12
C GLY A 59 1.28 -2.74 0.13
N HIS A 60 2.16 -3.41 0.89
CA HIS A 60 2.14 -4.87 1.01
C HIS A 60 1.06 -5.38 1.97
N GLY A 61 0.65 -6.65 1.80
CA GLY A 61 -0.24 -7.36 2.72
C GLY A 61 0.44 -7.77 4.02
N GLY A 62 -0.32 -8.38 4.92
CA GLY A 62 0.18 -8.92 6.18
C GLY A 62 0.94 -10.25 6.05
N GLY A 63 1.24 -10.88 7.17
CA GLY A 63 1.96 -12.15 7.22
C GLY A 63 3.40 -12.05 6.76
N ALA A 64 3.80 -12.88 5.82
CA ALA A 64 5.16 -12.91 5.26
C ALA A 64 5.36 -11.89 4.11
N GLN A 65 4.39 -11.02 3.82
CA GLN A 65 4.51 -10.02 2.77
C GLN A 65 5.46 -8.89 3.18
N HIS A 66 6.17 -8.33 2.22
CA HIS A 66 7.08 -7.20 2.38
C HIS A 66 7.28 -6.47 1.04
N LYS A 67 8.02 -5.36 1.03
CA LYS A 67 8.23 -4.47 -0.13
C LYS A 67 8.72 -5.16 -1.41
N THR A 68 9.50 -6.25 -1.29
CA THR A 68 10.11 -6.97 -2.42
C THR A 68 9.60 -8.42 -2.57
N THR A 69 8.39 -8.74 -2.12
CA THR A 69 7.79 -10.04 -2.43
C THR A 69 7.63 -10.23 -3.94
N PRO A 70 7.68 -11.47 -4.46
CA PRO A 70 7.63 -11.74 -5.92
C PRO A 70 6.49 -11.01 -6.64
N ARG A 71 5.29 -11.01 -6.06
CA ARG A 71 4.14 -10.29 -6.64
C ARG A 71 4.32 -8.77 -6.67
N HIS A 72 5.04 -8.17 -5.69
CA HIS A 72 5.37 -6.75 -5.71
C HIS A 72 6.41 -6.42 -6.76
N LEU A 73 7.45 -7.24 -6.87
CA LEU A 73 8.49 -7.08 -7.89
C LEU A 73 7.91 -7.14 -9.31
N GLU A 74 7.07 -8.15 -9.58
CA GLU A 74 6.44 -8.30 -10.89
C GLU A 74 5.51 -7.11 -11.21
N ARG A 75 4.69 -6.69 -10.25
CA ARG A 75 3.80 -5.53 -10.42
C ARG A 75 4.59 -4.23 -10.65
N ALA A 76 5.63 -3.99 -9.84
CA ALA A 76 6.50 -2.83 -10.00
C ALA A 76 7.17 -2.81 -11.38
N ARG A 77 7.73 -3.96 -11.81
CA ARG A 77 8.32 -4.11 -13.13
C ARG A 77 7.33 -3.74 -14.24
N ARG A 78 6.11 -4.25 -14.18
CA ARG A 78 5.09 -3.97 -15.19
C ARG A 78 4.66 -2.51 -15.20
N TYR A 79 4.44 -1.88 -14.05
CA TYR A 79 4.12 -0.44 -13.99
C TYR A 79 5.25 0.42 -14.56
N VAL A 80 6.51 0.07 -14.31
CA VAL A 80 7.67 0.75 -14.86
C VAL A 80 7.77 0.55 -16.37
N THR A 81 7.70 -0.70 -16.86
CA THR A 81 7.97 -1.00 -18.28
C THR A 81 6.79 -0.68 -19.20
N GLU A 82 5.55 -0.84 -18.73
CA GLU A 82 4.36 -0.65 -19.57
C GLU A 82 3.81 0.78 -19.49
N CYS A 83 4.01 1.48 -18.36
CA CYS A 83 3.48 2.84 -18.15
C CYS A 83 4.55 3.92 -18.02
N GLY A 84 5.83 3.56 -17.82
CA GLY A 84 6.90 4.52 -17.55
C GLY A 84 6.81 5.16 -16.15
N PHE A 85 6.05 4.58 -15.23
CA PHE A 85 5.84 5.10 -13.87
C PHE A 85 7.08 4.91 -12.98
N ALA A 86 7.21 5.76 -11.97
CA ALA A 86 7.98 5.42 -10.78
C ALA A 86 7.11 4.58 -9.84
N VAL A 87 7.71 3.64 -9.12
CA VAL A 87 7.01 2.77 -8.18
C VAL A 87 7.81 2.72 -6.89
N ALA A 88 7.15 2.87 -5.74
CA ALA A 88 7.83 2.79 -4.45
C ALA A 88 7.08 1.88 -3.47
N ALA A 89 7.83 1.16 -2.65
CA ALA A 89 7.29 0.36 -1.55
C ALA A 89 8.14 0.52 -0.30
N ILE A 90 7.51 0.46 0.88
CA ILE A 90 8.20 0.44 2.18
C ILE A 90 7.75 -0.77 2.98
N ASP A 91 8.57 -1.21 3.94
CA ASP A 91 8.18 -2.25 4.88
C ASP A 91 7.45 -1.66 6.09
N ALA A 92 6.31 -2.23 6.42
CA ALA A 92 5.63 -1.96 7.67
C ALA A 92 6.37 -2.60 8.87
N PRO A 93 6.20 -2.10 10.11
CA PRO A 93 6.82 -2.69 11.29
C PRO A 93 6.60 -4.21 11.40
N GLY A 94 7.68 -4.95 11.66
CA GLY A 94 7.67 -6.41 11.74
C GLY A 94 7.54 -7.15 10.41
N HIS A 95 7.81 -6.48 9.29
CA HIS A 95 7.80 -7.07 7.95
C HIS A 95 9.11 -6.75 7.21
N GLY A 96 9.53 -7.65 6.34
CA GLY A 96 10.73 -7.48 5.51
C GLY A 96 11.98 -7.21 6.34
N ASP A 97 12.64 -6.09 6.08
CA ASP A 97 13.88 -5.70 6.75
C ASP A 97 13.65 -4.97 8.10
N ARG A 98 12.38 -4.86 8.54
CA ARG A 98 12.04 -4.24 9.83
C ARG A 98 11.77 -5.27 10.91
N SER A 99 12.53 -5.20 11.98
CA SER A 99 12.28 -6.00 13.18
C SER A 99 10.89 -5.71 13.75
N ALA A 100 10.25 -6.73 14.29
CA ALA A 100 9.07 -6.54 15.10
C ALA A 100 9.48 -5.87 16.43
N THR A 101 8.77 -4.80 16.79
CA THR A 101 8.89 -4.20 18.11
C THR A 101 8.04 -4.99 19.11
N ASP A 102 8.34 -4.89 20.41
CA ASP A 102 7.58 -5.61 21.46
C ASP A 102 6.08 -5.35 21.39
N ASP A 103 5.66 -4.18 20.94
CA ASP A 103 4.25 -3.86 20.78
C ASP A 103 3.63 -4.48 19.52
N VAL A 104 4.39 -4.63 18.43
CA VAL A 104 3.95 -5.41 17.26
C VAL A 104 3.80 -6.88 17.63
N GLU A 105 4.73 -7.43 18.40
CA GLU A 105 4.60 -8.79 18.90
C GLU A 105 3.40 -8.96 19.84
N ARG A 106 3.16 -8.02 20.75
CA ARG A 106 1.94 -8.00 21.58
C ARG A 106 0.64 -7.93 20.76
N MET A 107 0.63 -7.19 19.65
CA MET A 107 -0.53 -7.16 18.74
C MET A 107 -0.74 -8.48 18.00
N ARG A 108 0.33 -9.25 17.76
CA ARG A 108 0.26 -10.56 17.08
C ARG A 108 -0.14 -11.71 17.99
N ALA A 109 0.16 -11.65 19.27
CA ALA A 109 -0.12 -12.73 20.23
C ALA A 109 -1.60 -13.20 20.23
N PRO A 110 -2.61 -12.30 20.20
CA PRO A 110 -4.02 -12.70 20.16
C PRO A 110 -4.41 -13.54 18.93
N PHE A 111 -3.71 -13.40 17.81
CA PHE A 111 -3.98 -14.23 16.62
C PHE A 111 -3.65 -15.70 16.85
N ALA A 112 -2.52 -15.99 17.50
CA ALA A 112 -2.12 -17.35 17.83
C ALA A 112 -3.11 -17.96 18.82
N GLU A 113 -3.50 -17.22 19.84
CA GLU A 113 -4.49 -17.67 20.85
C GLU A 113 -5.87 -17.92 20.22
N ALA A 114 -6.34 -17.02 19.35
CA ALA A 114 -7.62 -17.19 18.68
C ALA A 114 -7.63 -18.43 17.77
N ARG A 115 -6.56 -18.64 16.98
CA ARG A 115 -6.40 -19.82 16.13
C ARG A 115 -6.36 -21.11 16.95
N ALA A 116 -5.58 -21.14 18.02
CA ALA A 116 -5.49 -22.30 18.90
C ALA A 116 -6.84 -22.65 19.56
N ALA A 117 -7.67 -21.64 19.82
CA ALA A 117 -9.01 -21.81 20.38
C ALA A 117 -10.12 -21.99 19.32
N GLY A 118 -9.80 -22.09 18.04
CA GLY A 118 -10.79 -22.17 16.94
C GLY A 118 -11.70 -20.95 16.81
N ARG A 119 -11.27 -19.79 17.33
CA ARG A 119 -12.03 -18.53 17.27
C ARG A 119 -11.73 -17.76 15.99
N SER A 120 -12.69 -16.96 15.51
CA SER A 120 -12.48 -16.04 14.40
C SER A 120 -11.39 -15.02 14.70
N ILE A 121 -10.51 -14.78 13.72
CA ILE A 121 -9.46 -13.73 13.77
C ILE A 121 -9.91 -12.43 13.11
N VAL A 122 -11.08 -12.39 12.48
CA VAL A 122 -11.56 -11.21 11.72
C VAL A 122 -11.58 -9.92 12.56
N PRO A 123 -12.09 -9.89 13.79
CA PRO A 123 -12.03 -8.70 14.63
C PRO A 123 -10.60 -8.24 14.93
N LEU A 124 -9.68 -9.19 15.14
CA LEU A 124 -8.27 -8.91 15.43
C LEU A 124 -7.56 -8.31 14.21
N ILE A 125 -7.94 -8.69 12.99
CA ILE A 125 -7.40 -8.12 11.76
C ILE A 125 -7.72 -6.61 11.68
N ALA A 126 -8.95 -6.21 11.98
CA ALA A 126 -9.35 -4.80 11.95
C ALA A 126 -8.56 -3.96 12.97
N GLU A 127 -8.41 -4.44 14.20
CA GLU A 127 -7.63 -3.78 15.25
C GLU A 127 -6.15 -3.67 14.87
N PHE A 128 -5.58 -4.76 14.37
CA PHE A 128 -4.18 -4.79 13.90
C PHE A 128 -3.94 -3.80 12.77
N ASN A 129 -4.81 -3.80 11.75
CA ASN A 129 -4.71 -2.88 10.62
C ASN A 129 -4.83 -1.42 11.06
N ALA A 130 -5.73 -1.10 11.99
CA ALA A 130 -5.87 0.24 12.55
C ALA A 130 -4.61 0.68 13.33
N ALA A 131 -4.00 -0.23 14.08
CA ALA A 131 -2.75 0.03 14.79
C ALA A 131 -1.58 0.24 13.80
N MET A 132 -1.50 -0.59 12.74
CA MET A 132 -0.52 -0.42 11.68
C MET A 132 -0.69 0.89 10.92
N ALA A 133 -1.92 1.27 10.56
CA ALA A 133 -2.20 2.51 9.86
C ALA A 133 -1.69 3.74 10.63
N ARG A 134 -1.93 3.80 11.94
CA ARG A 134 -1.44 4.92 12.78
C ARG A 134 0.08 5.11 12.71
N ARG A 135 0.83 4.04 12.48
CA ARG A 135 2.30 4.06 12.40
C ARG A 135 2.79 4.33 10.98
N VAL A 136 2.21 3.64 10.02
CA VAL A 136 2.72 3.58 8.64
C VAL A 136 2.23 4.76 7.79
N VAL A 137 1.09 5.38 8.10
CA VAL A 137 0.62 6.57 7.37
C VAL A 137 1.61 7.74 7.45
N PRO A 138 2.14 8.14 8.62
CA PRO A 138 3.18 9.17 8.70
C PRO A 138 4.47 8.77 7.96
N GLU A 139 4.84 7.50 7.99
CA GLU A 139 6.02 6.99 7.29
C GLU A 139 5.86 7.10 5.76
N TRP A 140 4.69 6.76 5.22
CA TRP A 140 4.36 6.97 3.82
C TRP A 140 4.39 8.44 3.41
N ARG A 141 3.86 9.33 4.23
CA ARG A 141 3.89 10.78 3.97
C ARG A 141 5.33 11.30 3.92
N ALA A 142 6.17 10.92 4.89
CA ALA A 142 7.59 11.27 4.88
C ALA A 142 8.33 10.66 3.68
N THR A 143 7.97 9.44 3.27
CA THR A 143 8.51 8.80 2.07
C THR A 143 8.13 9.58 0.83
N LEU A 144 6.86 9.97 0.68
CA LEU A 144 6.39 10.76 -0.45
C LEU A 144 7.06 12.14 -0.49
N ASP A 145 7.25 12.81 0.67
CA ASP A 145 7.98 14.08 0.77
C ASP A 145 9.44 13.95 0.31
N ALA A 146 10.06 12.82 0.55
CA ALA A 146 11.43 12.56 0.12
C ALA A 146 11.51 12.22 -1.37
N LEU A 147 10.60 11.36 -1.86
CA LEU A 147 10.57 10.92 -3.26
C LEU A 147 10.24 12.06 -4.21
N SER A 148 9.32 12.96 -3.84
CA SER A 148 8.94 14.11 -4.67
C SER A 148 10.07 15.12 -4.93
N LYS A 149 11.18 15.03 -4.18
CA LYS A 149 12.38 15.86 -4.37
C LYS A 149 13.38 15.27 -5.38
N LEU A 150 13.17 14.00 -5.77
CA LEU A 150 14.01 13.37 -6.77
C LEU A 150 13.63 13.87 -8.17
N GLU A 151 14.62 14.22 -8.98
CA GLU A 151 14.42 14.75 -10.34
C GLU A 151 13.63 13.76 -11.22
N ASN A 152 13.91 12.48 -11.12
CA ASN A 152 13.28 11.42 -11.90
C ASN A 152 11.94 10.91 -11.34
N VAL A 153 11.41 11.50 -10.26
CA VAL A 153 10.09 11.27 -9.70
C VAL A 153 9.27 12.56 -9.73
N GLY A 154 9.77 13.63 -9.08
CA GLY A 154 9.12 14.93 -9.06
C GLY A 154 7.80 14.96 -8.28
N ALA A 155 7.03 16.04 -8.51
CA ALA A 155 5.71 16.26 -7.91
C ALA A 155 4.56 15.87 -8.85
N GLY A 156 4.74 14.79 -9.61
CA GLY A 156 3.71 14.25 -10.51
C GLY A 156 2.51 13.66 -9.76
N PRO A 157 1.47 13.22 -10.49
CA PRO A 157 0.33 12.56 -9.86
C PRO A 157 0.75 11.26 -9.17
N VAL A 158 0.10 10.96 -8.05
CA VAL A 158 0.42 9.80 -7.22
C VAL A 158 -0.77 8.84 -7.16
N GLY A 159 -0.50 7.55 -7.42
CA GLY A 159 -1.42 6.46 -7.19
C GLY A 159 -1.04 5.68 -5.93
N TYR A 160 -2.01 5.03 -5.31
CA TYR A 160 -1.79 4.07 -4.24
C TYR A 160 -2.39 2.70 -4.61
N ARG A 161 -1.64 1.64 -4.38
CA ARG A 161 -2.14 0.27 -4.51
C ARG A 161 -1.84 -0.54 -3.24
N GLY A 162 -2.86 -1.12 -2.65
CA GLY A 162 -2.68 -2.04 -1.54
C GLY A 162 -3.90 -2.94 -1.36
N VAL A 163 -3.69 -4.20 -0.95
CA VAL A 163 -4.76 -5.14 -0.59
C VAL A 163 -4.54 -5.71 0.79
N SER A 164 -5.60 -6.18 1.45
CA SER A 164 -5.55 -6.71 2.80
C SER A 164 -4.98 -5.67 3.79
N MET A 165 -3.90 -5.96 4.53
CA MET A 165 -3.23 -4.98 5.38
C MET A 165 -2.81 -3.73 4.59
N GLY A 166 -2.39 -3.88 3.32
CA GLY A 166 -2.09 -2.75 2.44
C GLY A 166 -3.29 -1.83 2.23
N SER A 167 -4.51 -2.34 2.11
CA SER A 167 -5.75 -1.53 2.13
C SER A 167 -6.04 -0.96 3.50
N GLY A 168 -5.82 -1.75 4.57
CA GLY A 168 -6.01 -1.31 5.95
C GLY A 168 -5.17 -0.08 6.32
N ILE A 169 -3.99 0.05 5.73
CA ILE A 169 -3.10 1.21 5.84
C ILE A 169 -3.45 2.26 4.78
N GLY A 170 -3.72 1.82 3.55
CA GLY A 170 -3.88 2.69 2.38
C GLY A 170 -5.14 3.55 2.41
N ILE A 171 -6.26 3.03 2.88
CA ILE A 171 -7.50 3.81 3.00
C ILE A 171 -7.31 5.02 3.92
N PRO A 172 -6.77 4.88 5.16
CA PRO A 172 -6.39 6.03 5.98
C PRO A 172 -5.34 6.95 5.34
N LEU A 173 -4.37 6.40 4.61
CA LEU A 173 -3.36 7.19 3.92
C LEU A 173 -3.98 8.06 2.83
N VAL A 174 -4.80 7.49 1.95
CA VAL A 174 -5.43 8.22 0.84
C VAL A 174 -6.39 9.28 1.34
N ALA A 175 -7.13 9.02 2.43
CA ALA A 175 -7.98 10.02 3.06
C ALA A 175 -7.20 11.21 3.65
N ALA A 176 -5.95 10.99 4.11
CA ALA A 176 -5.13 12.00 4.77
C ALA A 176 -4.11 12.69 3.86
N GLU A 177 -3.85 12.16 2.64
CA GLU A 177 -2.78 12.61 1.75
C GLU A 177 -3.34 13.06 0.39
N PRO A 178 -3.59 14.35 0.19
CA PRO A 178 -4.26 14.88 -1.01
C PRO A 178 -3.45 14.75 -2.30
N ARG A 179 -2.16 14.43 -2.24
CA ARG A 179 -1.34 14.16 -3.42
C ARG A 179 -1.68 12.84 -4.09
N ILE A 180 -2.34 11.92 -3.36
CA ILE A 180 -2.79 10.64 -3.95
C ILE A 180 -4.11 10.89 -4.68
N THR A 181 -4.10 10.70 -5.99
CA THR A 181 -5.20 11.07 -6.90
C THR A 181 -5.94 9.88 -7.50
N ALA A 182 -5.48 8.64 -7.27
CA ALA A 182 -6.15 7.40 -7.66
C ALA A 182 -5.72 6.25 -6.76
N ALA A 183 -6.61 5.30 -6.47
CA ALA A 183 -6.28 4.20 -5.59
C ALA A 183 -6.89 2.86 -6.00
N VAL A 184 -6.10 1.78 -5.81
CA VAL A 184 -6.55 0.39 -5.92
C VAL A 184 -6.52 -0.24 -4.52
N PHE A 185 -7.68 -0.68 -4.06
CA PHE A 185 -7.86 -1.34 -2.77
C PHE A 185 -8.49 -2.72 -2.93
N GLY A 186 -8.56 -3.47 -1.84
CA GLY A 186 -9.31 -4.73 -1.81
C GLY A 186 -8.98 -5.57 -0.58
N LEU A 187 -9.71 -6.67 -0.43
CA LEU A 187 -9.50 -7.69 0.61
C LEU A 187 -9.52 -7.12 2.02
N VAL A 188 -10.44 -6.19 2.26
CA VAL A 188 -10.66 -5.51 3.54
C VAL A 188 -12.14 -5.16 3.67
N GLY A 189 -12.65 -5.05 4.89
CA GLY A 189 -14.08 -4.91 5.14
C GLY A 189 -14.50 -3.59 5.78
N GLU A 190 -15.76 -3.50 6.13
CA GLU A 190 -16.53 -2.32 6.55
C GLU A 190 -15.99 -1.56 7.77
N ALA A 191 -15.07 -2.13 8.55
CA ALA A 191 -14.43 -1.41 9.66
C ALA A 191 -13.79 -0.07 9.26
N LEU A 192 -13.52 0.11 7.95
CA LEU A 192 -12.96 1.34 7.37
C LEU A 192 -13.99 2.24 6.68
N ALA A 193 -15.30 1.91 6.73
CA ALA A 193 -16.34 2.62 6.00
C ALA A 193 -16.40 4.13 6.31
N ALA A 194 -16.23 4.51 7.58
CA ALA A 194 -16.24 5.92 7.97
C ALA A 194 -15.07 6.73 7.39
N ILE A 195 -13.93 6.08 7.14
CA ILE A 195 -12.76 6.70 6.49
C ILE A 195 -12.94 6.68 4.97
N ALA A 196 -13.43 5.58 4.41
CA ALA A 196 -13.72 5.44 2.99
C ALA A 196 -14.71 6.50 2.48
N ALA A 197 -15.68 6.91 3.30
CA ALA A 197 -16.63 7.98 3.01
C ALA A 197 -15.97 9.37 2.82
N GLN A 198 -14.69 9.53 3.11
CA GLN A 198 -13.91 10.75 2.87
C GLN A 198 -13.11 10.68 1.55
N ILE A 199 -13.05 9.52 0.89
CA ILE A 199 -12.27 9.31 -0.33
C ILE A 199 -13.13 9.58 -1.55
N THR A 200 -12.76 10.62 -2.31
CA THR A 200 -13.45 11.07 -3.51
C THR A 200 -12.66 10.81 -4.80
N VAL A 201 -11.39 10.43 -4.68
CA VAL A 201 -10.55 10.07 -5.85
C VAL A 201 -11.05 8.77 -6.50
N PRO A 202 -10.75 8.52 -7.79
CA PRO A 202 -11.06 7.25 -8.45
C PRO A 202 -10.56 6.05 -7.66
N VAL A 203 -11.39 5.02 -7.56
CA VAL A 203 -11.12 3.78 -6.81
C VAL A 203 -11.42 2.55 -7.66
N GLU A 204 -10.45 1.64 -7.77
CA GLU A 204 -10.67 0.26 -8.17
C GLU A 204 -10.62 -0.63 -6.91
N PHE A 205 -11.64 -1.45 -6.70
CA PHE A 205 -11.76 -2.29 -5.51
C PHE A 205 -11.85 -3.77 -5.89
N VAL A 206 -10.91 -4.57 -5.37
CA VAL A 206 -10.84 -6.01 -5.61
C VAL A 206 -11.46 -6.78 -4.45
N LEU A 207 -12.39 -7.67 -4.73
CA LEU A 207 -13.07 -8.53 -3.79
C LEU A 207 -12.92 -9.99 -4.21
N GLN A 208 -12.57 -10.87 -3.26
CA GLN A 208 -12.62 -12.31 -3.45
C GLN A 208 -13.96 -12.85 -2.94
N TRP A 209 -14.64 -13.64 -3.76
CA TRP A 209 -16.03 -14.06 -3.50
C TRP A 209 -16.15 -15.05 -2.34
N ASP A 210 -15.12 -15.87 -2.14
CA ASP A 210 -15.06 -16.91 -1.12
C ASP A 210 -13.99 -16.59 -0.05
N ASP A 211 -13.71 -15.29 0.17
CA ASP A 211 -12.69 -14.82 1.12
C ASP A 211 -13.02 -15.32 2.55
N GLU A 212 -12.10 -16.09 3.10
CA GLU A 212 -12.25 -16.69 4.44
C GLU A 212 -11.86 -15.72 5.58
N LEU A 213 -11.25 -14.57 5.25
CA LEU A 213 -10.82 -13.55 6.20
C LEU A 213 -11.71 -12.31 6.19
N VAL A 214 -12.32 -12.00 5.05
CA VAL A 214 -13.17 -10.83 4.87
C VAL A 214 -14.54 -11.28 4.35
N PRO A 215 -15.58 -11.26 5.19
CA PRO A 215 -16.93 -11.60 4.73
C PRO A 215 -17.32 -10.74 3.52
N ARG A 216 -17.89 -11.37 2.49
CA ARG A 216 -18.29 -10.71 1.24
C ARG A 216 -19.12 -9.45 1.48
N ASP A 217 -20.15 -9.57 2.32
CA ASP A 217 -21.05 -8.46 2.61
C ASP A 217 -20.31 -7.29 3.26
N SER A 218 -19.29 -7.56 4.08
CA SER A 218 -18.44 -6.55 4.69
C SER A 218 -17.55 -5.84 3.64
N GLY A 219 -17.04 -6.57 2.64
CA GLY A 219 -16.31 -6.00 1.52
C GLY A 219 -17.19 -5.13 0.62
N LEU A 220 -18.41 -5.59 0.32
CA LEU A 220 -19.40 -4.82 -0.45
C LEU A 220 -19.84 -3.56 0.29
N ALA A 221 -20.11 -3.64 1.60
CA ALA A 221 -20.45 -2.48 2.42
C ALA A 221 -19.32 -1.42 2.43
N LEU A 222 -18.07 -1.86 2.44
CA LEU A 222 -16.93 -0.94 2.32
C LEU A 222 -16.88 -0.29 0.93
N PHE A 223 -17.08 -1.07 -0.15
CA PHE A 223 -17.11 -0.52 -1.51
C PHE A 223 -18.21 0.53 -1.66
N ASP A 224 -19.39 0.28 -1.12
CA ASP A 224 -20.51 1.23 -1.15
C ASP A 224 -20.18 2.52 -0.40
N ALA A 225 -19.41 2.44 0.68
CA ALA A 225 -19.05 3.58 1.52
C ALA A 225 -18.09 4.58 0.87
N PHE A 226 -17.32 4.20 -0.16
CA PHE A 226 -16.45 5.17 -0.86
C PHE A 226 -17.27 6.29 -1.50
N ALA A 227 -16.93 7.55 -1.17
CA ALA A 227 -17.56 8.74 -1.76
C ALA A 227 -17.11 9.03 -3.20
N SER A 228 -16.20 8.23 -3.75
CA SER A 228 -15.75 8.34 -5.13
C SER A 228 -16.92 8.19 -6.12
N ALA A 229 -17.02 9.13 -7.08
CA ALA A 229 -17.96 9.03 -8.20
C ALA A 229 -17.48 8.08 -9.31
N ASP A 230 -16.17 7.83 -9.39
CA ASP A 230 -15.51 6.89 -10.32
C ASP A 230 -14.95 5.71 -9.51
N LYS A 231 -15.80 4.71 -9.24
CA LYS A 231 -15.40 3.51 -8.52
C LYS A 231 -15.84 2.24 -9.24
N THR A 232 -14.92 1.28 -9.34
CA THR A 232 -15.13 -0.02 -10.00
C THR A 232 -14.91 -1.15 -9.02
N LEU A 233 -15.82 -2.14 -9.04
CA LEU A 233 -15.70 -3.36 -8.24
C LEU A 233 -15.30 -4.54 -9.14
N HIS A 234 -14.23 -5.21 -8.77
CA HIS A 234 -13.78 -6.47 -9.36
C HIS A 234 -14.00 -7.61 -8.37
N ALA A 235 -15.00 -8.44 -8.64
CA ALA A 235 -15.34 -9.59 -7.81
C ALA A 235 -14.85 -10.88 -8.47
N ASN A 236 -13.85 -11.50 -7.86
CA ASN A 236 -13.23 -12.73 -8.35
C ASN A 236 -13.62 -13.94 -7.50
N PRO A 237 -13.72 -15.14 -8.07
CA PRO A 237 -13.85 -16.35 -7.27
C PRO A 237 -12.54 -16.63 -6.51
N GLY A 238 -12.64 -17.36 -5.40
CA GLY A 238 -11.49 -17.84 -4.64
C GLY A 238 -11.30 -17.20 -3.28
N LEU A 239 -10.28 -17.70 -2.57
CA LEU A 239 -9.93 -17.34 -1.20
C LEU A 239 -9.11 -16.05 -1.14
N HIS A 240 -8.89 -15.52 0.07
CA HIS A 240 -8.20 -14.26 0.34
C HIS A 240 -6.88 -14.07 -0.44
N GLY A 241 -6.04 -15.09 -0.49
CA GLY A 241 -4.73 -15.04 -1.16
C GLY A 241 -4.75 -15.31 -2.66
N GLN A 242 -5.91 -15.57 -3.28
CA GLN A 242 -6.05 -16.10 -4.64
C GLN A 242 -6.45 -15.03 -5.68
N THR A 243 -6.11 -13.76 -5.45
CA THR A 243 -6.34 -12.70 -6.44
C THR A 243 -5.70 -13.09 -7.78
N PRO A 244 -6.48 -13.11 -8.89
CA PRO A 244 -5.99 -13.48 -10.20
C PRO A 244 -4.89 -12.55 -10.72
N GLU A 245 -3.99 -13.08 -11.55
CA GLU A 245 -2.89 -12.28 -12.13
C GLU A 245 -3.41 -11.21 -13.11
N PHE A 246 -4.51 -11.46 -13.79
CA PHE A 246 -5.10 -10.50 -14.74
C PHE A 246 -5.59 -9.20 -14.06
N GLU A 247 -5.73 -9.17 -12.74
CA GLU A 247 -6.03 -7.92 -12.01
C GLU A 247 -4.89 -6.89 -12.15
N VAL A 248 -3.65 -7.35 -12.38
CA VAL A 248 -2.54 -6.42 -12.68
C VAL A 248 -2.78 -5.67 -14.00
N ASP A 249 -3.39 -6.33 -15.00
CA ASP A 249 -3.74 -5.68 -16.27
C ASP A 249 -4.80 -4.60 -16.06
N SER A 250 -5.75 -4.83 -15.16
CA SER A 250 -6.75 -3.83 -14.79
C SER A 250 -6.13 -2.66 -14.04
N GLU A 251 -5.32 -2.94 -13.02
CA GLU A 251 -4.58 -1.91 -12.26
C GLU A 251 -3.73 -1.01 -13.20
N ILE A 252 -3.06 -1.59 -14.21
CA ILE A 252 -2.28 -0.86 -15.22
C ILE A 252 -3.18 0.10 -16.02
N ARG A 253 -4.30 -0.40 -16.56
CA ARG A 253 -5.25 0.44 -17.30
C ARG A 253 -5.85 1.53 -16.43
N PHE A 254 -6.19 1.20 -15.18
CA PHE A 254 -6.73 2.14 -14.21
C PHE A 254 -5.73 3.27 -13.91
N PHE A 255 -4.50 2.96 -13.54
CA PHE A 255 -3.50 3.99 -13.26
C PHE A 255 -3.08 4.76 -14.50
N ALA A 256 -2.95 4.12 -15.67
CA ALA A 256 -2.69 4.83 -16.91
C ALA A 256 -3.77 5.88 -17.20
N ARG A 257 -5.06 5.51 -17.04
CA ARG A 257 -6.19 6.44 -17.23
C ARG A 257 -6.15 7.63 -16.26
N HIS A 258 -5.81 7.41 -14.99
CA HIS A 258 -5.99 8.42 -13.94
C HIS A 258 -4.71 9.19 -13.57
N LEU A 259 -3.54 8.70 -13.94
CA LEU A 259 -2.26 9.33 -13.61
C LEU A 259 -1.55 9.97 -14.81
N THR A 260 -1.91 9.63 -16.06
CA THR A 260 -1.24 10.23 -17.23
C THR A 260 -2.06 11.36 -17.87
N GLY A 261 -3.27 11.62 -17.41
CA GLY A 261 -4.19 12.55 -18.06
C GLY A 261 -4.82 11.96 -19.34
N PRO A 262 -5.77 12.66 -19.98
CA PRO A 262 -6.26 12.26 -21.30
C PRO A 262 -5.06 12.26 -22.26
N ALA A 263 -4.86 11.16 -23.00
CA ALA A 263 -3.96 11.17 -24.15
C ALA A 263 -4.51 12.21 -25.14
N ASP A 264 -3.73 13.25 -25.41
CA ASP A 264 -4.05 14.26 -26.41
C ASP A 264 -4.20 13.63 -27.80
#